data_d6d7fb5391e214f73d89379cbc69adfe
#
_entry.id   d6d7fb5391e214f73d89379cbc69adfe
#
_cell.length_a   1.000
_cell.length_b   1.000
_cell.length_c   1.000
_cell.angle_alpha   90.00
_cell.angle_beta   90.00
_cell.angle_gamma   90.00
#
_symmetry.space_group_name_H-M   'P 1'
#
loop_
_entity.id
_entity.type
_entity.pdbx_description
1 polymer ?
#
loop_
_entity_poly.entity_id
_entity_poly.type
_entity_poly.pdbx_seq_one_letter_code
_entity_poly.pdbx_strand_id
1 'polypeptide(L)'
;MKSKSNVLEYLAEAAKRRPGDTAVVDEFGNYTYKQLQDDSAAYGAALSEYDVANRGVVIMVEKCYDTLAIMLGTLFASGYYVPVDPSVPPVRLAHIVAALGSPLLVA
;
A
#
# COMPACT_ATOMS: atom_id res chain seq x y z
N MET A 1 3.16 -15.32 -14.92
CA MET A 1 3.51 -14.84 -13.59
C MET A 1 2.77 -13.54 -13.28
N LYS A 2 2.14 -13.48 -12.16
CA LYS A 2 1.33 -12.32 -11.78
C LYS A 2 2.20 -11.34 -11.01
N SER A 3 2.28 -10.11 -11.50
CA SER A 3 3.12 -9.08 -10.87
C SER A 3 2.75 -8.80 -9.43
N LYS A 4 1.46 -8.74 -9.14
CA LYS A 4 0.96 -8.48 -7.80
C LYS A 4 1.33 -9.60 -6.84
N SER A 5 1.19 -10.86 -7.28
CA SER A 5 1.59 -12.01 -6.49
C SER A 5 3.10 -12.03 -6.23
N ASN A 6 3.88 -11.60 -7.22
CA ASN A 6 5.34 -11.57 -7.09
C ASN A 6 5.78 -10.69 -5.95
N VAL A 7 5.20 -9.49 -5.82
CA VAL A 7 5.59 -8.55 -4.77
C VAL A 7 5.26 -9.12 -3.39
N LEU A 8 4.05 -9.64 -3.22
CA LEU A 8 3.64 -10.20 -1.94
C LEU A 8 4.39 -11.47 -1.60
N GLU A 9 4.66 -12.31 -2.58
CA GLU A 9 5.43 -13.53 -2.39
C GLU A 9 6.88 -13.20 -2.01
N TYR A 10 7.46 -12.20 -2.66
CA TYR A 10 8.81 -11.76 -2.32
C TYR A 10 8.87 -11.28 -0.87
N LEU A 11 7.92 -10.47 -0.47
CA LEU A 11 7.85 -9.95 0.90
C LEU A 11 7.72 -11.09 1.91
N ALA A 12 6.82 -12.03 1.65
CA ALA A 12 6.62 -13.18 2.53
C ALA A 12 7.89 -14.02 2.66
N GLU A 13 8.58 -14.24 1.55
CA GLU A 13 9.82 -15.00 1.53
C GLU A 13 10.90 -14.30 2.32
N ALA A 14 11.07 -13.00 2.11
CA ALA A 14 12.07 -12.22 2.82
C ALA A 14 11.79 -12.19 4.32
N ALA A 15 10.53 -12.02 4.70
CA ALA A 15 10.14 -11.99 6.11
C ALA A 15 10.36 -13.36 6.79
N LYS A 16 10.21 -14.42 6.03
CA LYS A 16 10.46 -15.77 6.55
C LYS A 16 11.93 -16.05 6.74
N ARG A 17 12.75 -15.64 5.77
CA ARG A 17 14.20 -15.96 5.77
C ARG A 17 15.00 -14.98 6.60
N ARG A 18 14.64 -13.71 6.58
CA ARG A 18 15.39 -12.66 7.24
C ARG A 18 14.47 -11.67 7.95
N PRO A 19 13.69 -12.17 8.93
CA PRO A 19 12.67 -11.31 9.56
C PRO A 19 13.24 -10.08 10.26
N GLY A 20 14.44 -10.18 10.80
CA GLY A 20 15.07 -9.08 11.52
C GLY A 20 15.88 -8.13 10.67
N ASP A 21 16.04 -8.40 9.36
CA ASP A 21 16.79 -7.52 8.49
C ASP A 21 15.98 -6.26 8.18
N THR A 22 16.68 -5.15 8.03
CA THR A 22 16.03 -3.88 7.68
C THR A 22 15.49 -3.94 6.26
N ALA A 23 14.21 -3.67 6.12
CA ALA A 23 13.53 -3.62 4.83
C ALA A 23 13.32 -2.19 4.35
N VAL A 24 13.04 -1.26 5.25
CA VAL A 24 12.72 0.13 4.91
C VAL A 24 13.42 1.06 5.88
N VAL A 25 13.97 2.14 5.34
CA VAL A 25 14.56 3.21 6.13
C VAL A 25 13.87 4.51 5.72
N ASP A 26 13.34 5.24 6.67
CA ASP A 26 12.81 6.57 6.41
C ASP A 26 13.31 7.54 7.48
N GLU A 27 12.85 8.78 7.46
CA GLU A 27 13.32 9.78 8.42
C GLU A 27 12.91 9.49 9.86
N PHE A 28 11.95 8.59 10.05
CA PHE A 28 11.45 8.25 11.39
C PHE A 28 12.08 6.98 11.96
N GLY A 29 12.77 6.17 11.14
CA GLY A 29 13.43 5.01 11.66
C GLY A 29 13.65 3.90 10.63
N ASN A 30 14.00 2.75 11.16
CA ASN A 30 14.26 1.55 10.38
C ASN A 30 13.18 0.52 10.69
N TYR A 31 12.74 -0.20 9.67
CA TYR A 31 11.65 -1.17 9.80
C TYR A 31 12.10 -2.50 9.19
N THR A 32 11.84 -3.59 9.88
CA THR A 32 12.27 -4.92 9.44
C THR A 32 11.30 -5.52 8.44
N TYR A 33 11.73 -6.59 7.76
CA TYR A 33 10.84 -7.33 6.86
C TYR A 33 9.63 -7.89 7.59
N LYS A 34 9.83 -8.36 8.83
CA LYS A 34 8.71 -8.86 9.61
C LYS A 34 7.70 -7.76 9.93
N GLN A 35 8.19 -6.59 10.33
CA GLN A 35 7.31 -5.44 10.58
C GLN A 35 6.54 -5.05 9.34
N LEU A 36 7.24 -4.97 8.19
CA LEU A 36 6.61 -4.58 6.94
C LEU A 36 5.52 -5.57 6.53
N GLN A 37 5.79 -6.86 6.65
CA GLN A 37 4.79 -7.86 6.33
C GLN A 37 3.60 -7.80 7.28
N ASP A 38 3.85 -7.72 8.58
CA ASP A 38 2.79 -7.69 9.59
C ASP A 38 1.91 -6.44 9.43
N ASP A 39 2.53 -5.30 9.22
CA ASP A 39 1.80 -4.04 9.08
C ASP A 39 1.03 -4.00 7.75
N SER A 40 1.63 -4.47 6.68
CA SER A 40 0.97 -4.54 5.38
C SER A 40 -0.26 -5.45 5.43
N ALA A 41 -0.14 -6.58 6.09
CA ALA A 41 -1.27 -7.51 6.25
C ALA A 41 -2.37 -6.90 7.11
N ALA A 42 -2.00 -6.14 8.15
CA ALA A 42 -2.97 -5.46 9.00
C ALA A 42 -3.72 -4.38 8.23
N TYR A 43 -3.02 -3.60 7.41
CA TYR A 43 -3.67 -2.61 6.55
C TYR A 43 -4.57 -3.31 5.51
N GLY A 44 -4.12 -4.44 4.98
CA GLY A 44 -4.92 -5.21 4.04
C GLY A 44 -6.22 -5.71 4.67
N ALA A 45 -6.15 -6.18 5.90
CA ALA A 45 -7.34 -6.61 6.62
C ALA A 45 -8.31 -5.45 6.84
N ALA A 46 -7.78 -4.29 7.24
CA ALA A 46 -8.61 -3.10 7.44
C ALA A 46 -9.25 -2.63 6.13
N LEU A 47 -8.48 -2.60 5.04
CA LEU A 47 -8.99 -2.19 3.74
C LEU A 47 -10.04 -3.14 3.19
N SER A 48 -9.94 -4.43 3.51
CA SER A 48 -10.90 -5.42 3.06
C SER A 48 -12.32 -5.12 3.54
N GLU A 49 -12.45 -4.41 4.66
CA GLU A 49 -13.76 -4.01 5.18
C GLU A 49 -14.46 -2.99 4.29
N TYR A 50 -13.72 -2.35 3.40
CA TYR A 50 -14.27 -1.34 2.49
C TYR A 50 -14.50 -1.88 1.08
N ASP A 51 -14.43 -3.19 0.92
CA ASP A 51 -14.73 -3.85 -0.36
C ASP A 51 -13.86 -3.31 -1.50
N VAL A 52 -12.55 -3.36 -1.31
CA VAL A 52 -11.61 -2.81 -2.28
C VAL A 52 -11.12 -3.81 -3.33
N ALA A 53 -11.59 -5.05 -3.31
CA ALA A 53 -11.18 -6.05 -4.29
C ALA A 53 -11.48 -5.55 -5.70
N ASN A 54 -10.46 -5.53 -6.56
CA ASN A 54 -10.56 -5.01 -7.92
C ASN A 54 -10.98 -3.54 -7.99
N ARG A 55 -10.72 -2.79 -6.93
CA ARG A 55 -11.10 -1.38 -6.82
C ARG A 55 -9.86 -0.53 -6.62
N GLY A 56 -9.90 0.70 -7.12
CA GLY A 56 -8.80 1.64 -6.93
C GLY A 56 -8.76 2.17 -5.50
N VAL A 57 -7.58 2.26 -4.95
CA VAL A 57 -7.34 2.89 -3.66
C VAL A 57 -6.40 4.06 -3.90
N VAL A 58 -6.93 5.28 -3.83
CA VAL A 58 -6.15 6.50 -4.01
C VAL A 58 -5.50 6.83 -2.68
N ILE A 59 -4.18 6.90 -2.66
CA ILE A 59 -3.42 7.11 -1.45
C ILE A 59 -2.74 8.47 -1.53
N MET A 60 -3.14 9.39 -0.66
CA MET A 60 -2.52 10.71 -0.52
C MET A 60 -1.29 10.53 0.34
N VAL A 61 -0.12 10.51 -0.30
CA VAL A 61 1.04 9.96 0.39
C VAL A 61 2.16 10.94 0.59
N GLU A 62 2.85 10.74 1.71
CA GLU A 62 4.19 11.23 1.92
C GLU A 62 5.13 10.04 1.79
N LYS A 63 6.42 10.30 1.56
CA LYS A 63 7.40 9.23 1.42
C LYS A 63 7.80 8.73 2.80
N CYS A 64 7.05 7.76 3.30
CA CYS A 64 7.35 7.16 4.59
C CYS A 64 6.93 5.70 4.60
N TYR A 65 7.36 5.00 5.64
CA TYR A 65 7.09 3.59 5.81
C TYR A 65 5.59 3.27 5.75
N ASP A 66 4.77 4.05 6.45
CA ASP A 66 3.33 3.75 6.49
C ASP A 66 2.69 3.77 5.12
N THR A 67 3.13 4.69 4.26
CA THR A 67 2.65 4.75 2.88
C THR A 67 2.94 3.45 2.14
N LEU A 68 4.18 2.96 2.25
CA LEU A 68 4.55 1.71 1.60
C LEU A 68 3.73 0.55 2.15
N ALA A 69 3.56 0.49 3.48
CA ALA A 69 2.78 -0.58 4.10
C ALA A 69 1.31 -0.55 3.66
N ILE A 70 0.73 0.64 3.48
CA ILE A 70 -0.64 0.78 2.99
C ILE A 70 -0.74 0.34 1.53
N MET A 71 0.25 0.70 0.70
CA MET A 71 0.28 0.28 -0.70
C MET A 71 0.32 -1.25 -0.80
N LEU A 72 1.19 -1.88 -0.03
CA LEU A 72 1.26 -3.34 -0.01
C LEU A 72 -0.01 -3.95 0.58
N GLY A 73 -0.57 -3.31 1.60
CA GLY A 73 -1.85 -3.75 2.19
C GLY A 73 -2.98 -3.73 1.16
N THR A 74 -2.97 -2.73 0.26
CA THR A 74 -3.95 -2.66 -0.82
C THR A 74 -3.86 -3.89 -1.71
N LEU A 75 -2.65 -4.35 -2.00
CA LEU A 75 -2.46 -5.56 -2.79
C LEU A 75 -2.93 -6.81 -2.03
N PHE A 76 -2.70 -6.87 -0.72
CA PHE A 76 -3.23 -7.95 0.11
C PHE A 76 -4.75 -8.02 0.03
N ALA A 77 -5.41 -6.87 -0.07
CA ALA A 77 -6.87 -6.79 -0.17
C ALA A 77 -7.39 -6.97 -1.60
N SER A 78 -6.51 -7.29 -2.55
CA SER A 78 -6.82 -7.48 -3.96
C SER A 78 -7.31 -6.23 -4.68
N GLY A 79 -6.98 -5.07 -4.12
CA GLY A 79 -7.21 -3.79 -4.79
C GLY A 79 -5.97 -3.37 -5.57
N TYR A 80 -6.02 -2.19 -6.17
CA TYR A 80 -4.83 -1.59 -6.76
C TYR A 80 -4.67 -0.17 -6.23
N TYR A 81 -3.42 0.23 -6.00
CA TYR A 81 -3.16 1.55 -5.42
C TYR A 81 -2.82 2.57 -6.48
N VAL A 82 -3.21 3.82 -6.20
CA VAL A 82 -2.89 4.97 -7.04
C VAL A 82 -2.29 6.02 -6.12
N PRO A 83 -0.96 6.15 -6.08
CA PRO A 83 -0.34 7.14 -5.20
C PRO A 83 -0.52 8.54 -5.79
N VAL A 84 -0.87 9.49 -4.93
CA VAL A 84 -1.11 10.87 -5.33
C VAL A 84 -0.36 11.79 -4.38
N ASP A 85 0.38 12.73 -4.95
CA ASP A 85 1.09 13.73 -4.17
C ASP A 85 0.08 14.64 -3.47
N PRO A 86 0.26 14.92 -2.16
CA PRO A 86 -0.67 15.80 -1.43
C PRO A 86 -0.80 17.18 -2.01
N SER A 87 0.16 17.63 -2.82
CA SER A 87 0.10 18.95 -3.45
C SER A 87 -0.72 18.98 -4.73
N VAL A 88 -1.32 17.85 -5.12
CA VAL A 88 -2.11 17.80 -6.35
C VAL A 88 -3.28 18.78 -6.27
N PRO A 89 -3.55 19.56 -7.35
CA PRO A 89 -4.69 20.49 -7.34
C PRO A 89 -6.02 19.73 -7.21
N PRO A 90 -7.00 20.30 -6.50
CA PRO A 90 -8.29 19.64 -6.31
C PRO A 90 -8.97 19.22 -7.62
N VAL A 91 -8.85 20.05 -8.66
CA VAL A 91 -9.46 19.74 -9.96
C VAL A 91 -8.84 18.48 -10.55
N ARG A 92 -7.53 18.33 -10.43
CA ARG A 92 -6.84 17.15 -10.94
C ARG A 92 -7.22 15.91 -10.13
N LEU A 93 -7.32 16.06 -8.82
CA LEU A 93 -7.75 14.95 -7.96
C LEU A 93 -9.15 14.49 -8.34
N ALA A 94 -10.04 15.44 -8.60
CA ALA A 94 -11.40 15.11 -9.03
C ALA A 94 -11.41 14.32 -10.35
N HIS A 95 -10.53 14.69 -11.29
CA HIS A 95 -10.42 13.96 -12.55
C HIS A 95 -9.90 12.53 -12.33
N ILE A 96 -8.95 12.35 -11.43
CA ILE A 96 -8.42 11.02 -11.10
C ILE A 96 -9.53 10.16 -10.50
N VAL A 97 -10.25 10.72 -9.55
CA VAL A 97 -11.36 9.99 -8.88
C VAL A 97 -12.41 9.59 -9.90
N ALA A 98 -12.77 10.51 -10.79
CA ALA A 98 -13.77 10.23 -11.82
C ALA A 98 -13.31 9.12 -12.78
N ALA A 99 -12.03 9.13 -13.16
CA ALA A 99 -11.49 8.15 -14.08
C ALA A 99 -11.44 6.74 -13.48
N LEU A 100 -11.30 6.64 -12.16
CA LEU A 100 -11.22 5.36 -11.48
C LEU A 100 -12.59 4.79 -11.07
N GLY A 101 -13.66 5.55 -11.29
CA GLY A 101 -14.97 5.20 -10.75
C GLY A 101 -14.88 5.38 -9.25
N SER A 102 -15.67 4.85 -8.45
CA SER A 102 -15.72 5.10 -7.02
C SER A 102 -14.54 4.48 -6.23
N PRO A 103 -13.34 5.11 -6.24
CA PRO A 103 -12.22 4.56 -5.49
C PRO A 103 -12.36 4.86 -4.01
N LEU A 104 -11.59 4.12 -3.19
CA LEU A 104 -11.42 4.46 -1.79
C LEU A 104 -10.31 5.50 -1.70
N LEU A 105 -10.48 6.51 -0.87
CA LEU A 105 -9.44 7.53 -0.63
C LEU A 105 -8.83 7.32 0.75
N VAL A 106 -7.50 7.28 0.79
CA VAL A 106 -6.75 7.20 2.05
C VAL A 106 -5.94 8.48 2.18
N ALA A 107 -6.17 9.21 3.24
CA ALA A 107 -5.52 10.50 3.47
C ALA A 107 -4.70 10.51 4.77
#